data_96280e81b34d2ea9e834f822e13ec042
#
_entry.id   96280e81b34d2ea9e834f822e13ec042
#
_cell.length_a   1.000
_cell.length_b   1.000
_cell.length_c   1.000
_cell.angle_alpha   90.00
_cell.angle_beta   90.00
_cell.angle_gamma   90.00
#
_symmetry.space_group_name_H-M   'P 1'
#
loop_
_entity.id
_entity.type
_entity.pdbx_description
1 polymer ?
#
loop_
_entity_poly.entity_id
_entity_poly.type
_entity_poly.pdbx_seq_one_letter_code
_entity_poly.pdbx_strand_id
1 'polypeptide(L)'
;LGVFATSSVLGPIIGGLFAGASQILWINGWRWVFLINLPIGIVALFMVVSFLHVPHTPKQHRIDWLGAVTIVIAVVPLLLVAENGRDWGWDSTESIAMYVTGGVGIILFILAERAAKHEALLPLSLFKSKTFSMATILGVIVGVGMFGGMMTLPLLLQIVMGATPTEAGFMMLPMVAGMMTATIVSGQITSRTGKYKMFMVIGPSLLALGYLYLTSFSADTQYWQASIGMILIGLGLGQLMQTLTLAAQNSVPASEVGVATASATFFRQMGGTLGVAVFISILFNNLADTIPAAFKRADVQAGLKAALKDPKVLSDPNNAEFLKGLQSGNMGALAGKLNTDSSFLNHLDPRLARPFLVGFADAGVTVFAIAGAVVAVAIVIAIFTKAPALRTKSAVQEAAAANAH
;
A
#
# COMPACT_ATOMS: atom_id res chain seq x y z
N LEU A 1 -20.35 3.49 -2.19
CA LEU A 1 -19.51 4.21 -1.22
C LEU A 1 -19.59 3.60 0.18
N GLY A 2 -20.82 3.36 0.73
CA GLY A 2 -21.00 2.81 2.06
C GLY A 2 -20.30 1.46 2.26
N VAL A 3 -20.42 0.53 1.31
CA VAL A 3 -19.76 -0.79 1.38
C VAL A 3 -18.24 -0.67 1.42
N PHE A 4 -17.65 0.20 0.59
CA PHE A 4 -16.22 0.45 0.59
C PHE A 4 -15.74 1.03 1.92
N ALA A 5 -16.48 2.00 2.45
CA ALA A 5 -16.20 2.61 3.75
C ALA A 5 -16.24 1.55 4.88
N THR A 6 -17.29 0.71 4.92
CA THR A 6 -17.44 -0.35 5.91
C THR A 6 -16.31 -1.37 5.82
N SER A 7 -15.94 -1.82 4.62
CA SER A 7 -14.85 -2.78 4.43
C SER A 7 -13.48 -2.21 4.82
N SER A 8 -13.26 -0.92 4.59
CA SER A 8 -12.02 -0.24 4.98
C SER A 8 -11.84 -0.12 6.50
N VAL A 9 -12.96 -0.03 7.26
CA VAL A 9 -12.93 -0.05 8.73
C VAL A 9 -12.77 -1.48 9.24
N LEU A 10 -13.58 -2.41 8.70
CA LEU A 10 -13.59 -3.78 9.18
C LEU A 10 -12.29 -4.53 8.83
N GLY A 11 -11.65 -4.20 7.71
CA GLY A 11 -10.42 -4.86 7.26
C GLY A 11 -9.31 -4.89 8.31
N PRO A 12 -8.77 -3.74 8.75
CA PRO A 12 -7.74 -3.68 9.77
C PRO A 12 -8.16 -4.30 11.11
N ILE A 13 -9.41 -4.12 11.53
CA ILE A 13 -9.93 -4.68 12.79
C ILE A 13 -9.98 -6.21 12.73
N ILE A 14 -10.64 -6.76 11.70
CA ILE A 14 -10.79 -8.21 11.53
C ILE A 14 -9.42 -8.84 11.27
N GLY A 15 -8.59 -8.21 10.44
CA GLY A 15 -7.23 -8.65 10.17
C GLY A 15 -6.39 -8.70 11.43
N GLY A 16 -6.44 -7.65 12.26
CA GLY A 16 -5.74 -7.57 13.53
C GLY A 16 -6.23 -8.61 14.55
N LEU A 17 -7.57 -8.82 14.65
CA LEU A 17 -8.16 -9.85 15.52
C LEU A 17 -7.69 -11.26 15.13
N PHE A 18 -7.70 -11.58 13.85
CA PHE A 18 -7.26 -12.90 13.39
C PHE A 18 -5.75 -13.07 13.51
N ALA A 19 -4.95 -12.05 13.17
CA ALA A 19 -3.51 -12.11 13.29
C ALA A 19 -3.05 -12.21 14.75
N GLY A 20 -3.78 -11.59 15.69
CA GLY A 20 -3.49 -11.64 17.12
C GLY A 20 -3.93 -12.94 17.81
N ALA A 21 -4.79 -13.75 17.17
CA ALA A 21 -5.23 -15.02 17.72
C ALA A 21 -4.21 -16.13 17.41
N SER A 22 -3.80 -16.90 18.43
CA SER A 22 -2.88 -18.04 18.23
C SER A 22 -3.52 -19.12 17.37
N GLN A 23 -4.75 -19.53 17.69
CA GLN A 23 -5.55 -20.51 16.96
C GLN A 23 -7.06 -20.19 17.05
N ILE A 24 -7.77 -20.42 15.94
CA ILE A 24 -9.23 -20.38 15.86
C ILE A 24 -9.67 -21.64 15.12
N LEU A 25 -10.56 -22.46 15.73
CA LEU A 25 -11.02 -23.74 15.17
C LEU A 25 -9.84 -24.61 14.66
N TRP A 26 -8.81 -24.78 15.49
CA TRP A 26 -7.59 -25.59 15.23
C TRP A 26 -6.72 -25.08 14.05
N ILE A 27 -7.00 -23.91 13.51
CA ILE A 27 -6.23 -23.27 12.44
C ILE A 27 -5.53 -22.04 13.01
N ASN A 28 -4.27 -21.82 12.66
CA ASN A 28 -3.54 -20.61 13.07
C ASN A 28 -4.32 -19.35 12.68
N GLY A 29 -4.45 -18.40 13.60
CA GLY A 29 -5.30 -17.23 13.44
C GLY A 29 -5.03 -16.43 12.17
N TRP A 30 -3.76 -16.23 11.80
CA TRP A 30 -3.39 -15.50 10.57
C TRP A 30 -3.96 -16.12 9.28
N ARG A 31 -4.20 -17.45 9.24
CA ARG A 31 -4.80 -18.11 8.07
C ARG A 31 -6.26 -17.72 7.88
N TRP A 32 -6.94 -17.34 8.96
CA TRP A 32 -8.32 -16.88 8.89
C TRP A 32 -8.48 -15.55 8.16
N VAL A 33 -7.43 -14.73 8.08
CA VAL A 33 -7.43 -13.50 7.26
C VAL A 33 -7.76 -13.81 5.80
N PHE A 34 -7.32 -14.96 5.30
CA PHE A 34 -7.63 -15.44 3.95
C PHE A 34 -8.90 -16.29 3.90
N LEU A 35 -9.08 -17.21 4.84
CA LEU A 35 -10.18 -18.17 4.86
C LEU A 35 -11.56 -17.52 5.01
N ILE A 36 -11.64 -16.37 5.69
CA ILE A 36 -12.92 -15.65 5.86
C ILE A 36 -13.49 -15.17 4.51
N ASN A 37 -12.66 -15.00 3.49
CA ASN A 37 -13.13 -14.63 2.17
C ASN A 37 -13.93 -15.74 1.47
N LEU A 38 -13.73 -17.01 1.84
CA LEU A 38 -14.47 -18.13 1.26
C LEU A 38 -15.97 -18.06 1.60
N PRO A 39 -16.41 -18.02 2.87
CA PRO A 39 -17.83 -17.92 3.20
C PRO A 39 -18.44 -16.61 2.69
N ILE A 40 -17.72 -15.49 2.76
CA ILE A 40 -18.20 -14.20 2.23
C ILE A 40 -18.39 -14.29 0.71
N GLY A 41 -17.43 -14.88 -0.01
CA GLY A 41 -17.52 -15.07 -1.45
C GLY A 41 -18.67 -15.99 -1.87
N ILE A 42 -18.90 -17.08 -1.13
CA ILE A 42 -20.04 -17.99 -1.37
C ILE A 42 -21.37 -17.26 -1.18
N VAL A 43 -21.51 -16.49 -0.08
CA VAL A 43 -22.72 -15.70 0.18
C VAL A 43 -22.92 -14.65 -0.90
N ALA A 44 -21.88 -13.93 -1.27
CA ALA A 44 -21.94 -12.92 -2.34
C ALA A 44 -22.33 -13.54 -3.68
N LEU A 45 -21.74 -14.68 -4.05
CA LEU A 45 -22.09 -15.42 -5.27
C LEU A 45 -23.57 -15.86 -5.24
N PHE A 46 -24.02 -16.42 -4.14
CA PHE A 46 -25.42 -16.81 -3.97
C PHE A 46 -26.36 -15.61 -4.13
N MET A 47 -26.05 -14.47 -3.52
CA MET A 47 -26.85 -13.25 -3.63
C MET A 47 -26.89 -12.73 -5.07
N VAL A 48 -25.74 -12.70 -5.76
CA VAL A 48 -25.67 -12.24 -7.16
C VAL A 48 -26.50 -13.15 -8.06
N VAL A 49 -26.32 -14.47 -7.95
CA VAL A 49 -27.06 -15.44 -8.77
C VAL A 49 -28.57 -15.40 -8.51
N SER A 50 -28.98 -15.21 -7.23
CA SER A 50 -30.39 -15.25 -6.84
C SER A 50 -31.14 -13.94 -7.10
N PHE A 51 -30.48 -12.79 -6.95
CA PHE A 51 -31.16 -11.48 -6.96
C PHE A 51 -30.77 -10.59 -8.15
N LEU A 52 -29.62 -10.82 -8.79
CA LEU A 52 -29.20 -9.94 -9.88
C LEU A 52 -29.70 -10.44 -11.24
N HIS A 53 -30.91 -10.02 -11.63
CA HIS A 53 -31.48 -10.30 -12.93
C HIS A 53 -31.37 -9.06 -13.83
N VAL A 54 -30.23 -8.92 -14.49
CA VAL A 54 -30.03 -7.81 -15.44
C VAL A 54 -30.30 -8.31 -16.86
N PRO A 55 -31.22 -7.72 -17.61
CA PRO A 55 -31.41 -8.03 -19.02
C PRO A 55 -30.08 -7.82 -19.75
N HIS A 56 -29.50 -8.88 -20.25
CA HIS A 56 -28.21 -8.84 -20.94
C HIS A 56 -28.38 -9.26 -22.39
N THR A 57 -28.01 -8.40 -23.31
CA THR A 57 -27.79 -8.77 -24.70
C THR A 57 -26.36 -9.22 -24.86
N PRO A 58 -26.08 -10.52 -25.03
CA PRO A 58 -24.72 -11.03 -25.15
C PRO A 58 -24.07 -10.47 -26.42
N LYS A 59 -23.02 -9.70 -26.24
CA LYS A 59 -22.12 -9.33 -27.34
C LYS A 59 -21.02 -10.38 -27.42
N GLN A 60 -20.79 -10.94 -28.59
CA GLN A 60 -19.68 -11.85 -28.81
C GLN A 60 -18.38 -11.05 -28.80
N HIS A 61 -17.65 -11.08 -27.69
CA HIS A 61 -16.28 -10.58 -27.59
C HIS A 61 -15.32 -11.75 -27.50
N ARG A 62 -14.22 -11.70 -28.23
CA ARG A 62 -13.13 -12.66 -28.07
C ARG A 62 -12.28 -12.25 -26.88
N ILE A 63 -11.96 -13.22 -26.03
CA ILE A 63 -11.03 -12.99 -24.90
C ILE A 63 -9.62 -12.89 -25.47
N ASP A 64 -8.91 -11.82 -25.13
CA ASP A 64 -7.51 -11.62 -25.50
C ASP A 64 -6.61 -12.46 -24.58
N TRP A 65 -6.56 -13.76 -24.83
CA TRP A 65 -5.69 -14.68 -24.10
C TRP A 65 -4.21 -14.36 -24.27
N LEU A 66 -3.83 -13.83 -25.43
CA LEU A 66 -2.44 -13.50 -25.74
C LEU A 66 -1.99 -12.28 -24.96
N GLY A 67 -2.82 -11.24 -24.86
CA GLY A 67 -2.61 -10.11 -23.99
C GLY A 67 -2.55 -10.52 -22.51
N ALA A 68 -3.47 -11.42 -22.08
CA ALA A 68 -3.50 -11.89 -20.69
C ALA A 68 -2.22 -12.68 -20.29
N VAL A 69 -1.73 -13.55 -21.16
CA VAL A 69 -0.50 -14.31 -20.89
C VAL A 69 0.74 -13.42 -20.93
N THR A 70 0.82 -12.53 -21.93
CA THR A 70 2.00 -11.67 -22.09
C THR A 70 2.10 -10.62 -20.98
N ILE A 71 0.99 -10.09 -20.46
CA ILE A 71 1.03 -9.17 -19.30
C ILE A 71 1.50 -9.88 -18.02
N VAL A 72 1.15 -11.15 -17.83
CA VAL A 72 1.65 -11.95 -16.71
C VAL A 72 3.16 -12.15 -16.84
N ILE A 73 3.66 -12.49 -18.03
CA ILE A 73 5.10 -12.63 -18.30
C ILE A 73 5.83 -11.30 -18.14
N ALA A 74 5.19 -10.17 -18.44
CA ALA A 74 5.74 -8.85 -18.26
C ALA A 74 5.86 -8.45 -16.79
N VAL A 75 4.81 -8.68 -16.01
CA VAL A 75 4.63 -8.10 -14.68
C VAL A 75 5.17 -9.00 -13.58
N VAL A 76 4.85 -10.29 -13.60
CA VAL A 76 5.19 -11.20 -12.51
C VAL A 76 6.70 -11.30 -12.25
N PRO A 77 7.58 -11.46 -13.28
CA PRO A 77 9.02 -11.50 -13.03
C PRO A 77 9.56 -10.20 -12.41
N LEU A 78 9.07 -9.04 -12.84
CA LEU A 78 9.49 -7.75 -12.28
C LEU A 78 9.05 -7.58 -10.83
N LEU A 79 7.84 -8.03 -10.49
CA LEU A 79 7.35 -8.02 -9.11
C LEU A 79 8.13 -9.00 -8.22
N LEU A 80 8.46 -10.20 -8.74
CA LEU A 80 9.28 -11.16 -8.01
C LEU A 80 10.66 -10.61 -7.68
N VAL A 81 11.31 -9.89 -8.60
CA VAL A 81 12.58 -9.24 -8.28
C VAL A 81 12.39 -8.09 -7.30
N ALA A 82 11.32 -7.31 -7.43
CA ALA A 82 11.05 -6.24 -6.48
C ALA A 82 10.89 -6.77 -5.05
N GLU A 83 10.25 -7.94 -4.90
CA GLU A 83 10.02 -8.60 -3.60
C GLU A 83 11.26 -9.32 -3.07
N ASN A 84 11.94 -10.10 -3.91
CA ASN A 84 13.00 -11.01 -3.48
C ASN A 84 14.41 -10.49 -3.80
N GLY A 85 14.56 -9.38 -4.53
CA GLY A 85 15.85 -8.87 -4.99
C GLY A 85 16.84 -8.55 -3.87
N ARG A 86 16.33 -8.30 -2.66
CA ARG A 86 17.17 -8.17 -1.46
C ARG A 86 17.83 -9.50 -1.08
N ASP A 87 17.09 -10.60 -1.14
CA ASP A 87 17.56 -11.92 -0.71
C ASP A 87 18.35 -12.63 -1.81
N TRP A 88 17.94 -12.46 -3.07
CA TRP A 88 18.63 -13.00 -4.23
C TRP A 88 19.88 -12.21 -4.61
N GLY A 89 19.91 -10.89 -4.30
CA GLY A 89 20.84 -9.92 -4.87
C GLY A 89 20.26 -9.26 -6.12
N TRP A 90 20.28 -7.92 -6.15
CA TRP A 90 19.72 -7.13 -7.27
C TRP A 90 20.42 -7.36 -8.62
N ASP A 91 21.66 -7.78 -8.58
CA ASP A 91 22.58 -8.06 -9.71
C ASP A 91 22.86 -9.56 -9.88
N SER A 92 22.13 -10.43 -9.18
CA SER A 92 22.25 -11.88 -9.32
C SER A 92 21.75 -12.38 -10.68
N THR A 93 22.17 -13.56 -11.07
CA THR A 93 21.74 -14.19 -12.32
C THR A 93 20.22 -14.37 -12.35
N GLU A 94 19.62 -14.71 -11.23
CA GLU A 94 18.17 -14.86 -11.06
C GLU A 94 17.45 -13.54 -11.29
N SER A 95 17.92 -12.46 -10.67
CA SER A 95 17.34 -11.11 -10.82
C SER A 95 17.47 -10.62 -12.26
N ILE A 96 18.64 -10.79 -12.87
CA ILE A 96 18.87 -10.41 -14.28
C ILE A 96 17.97 -11.21 -15.23
N ALA A 97 17.82 -12.52 -15.01
CA ALA A 97 16.92 -13.35 -15.82
C ALA A 97 15.47 -12.87 -15.72
N MET A 98 15.00 -12.48 -14.53
CA MET A 98 13.67 -11.93 -14.32
C MET A 98 13.50 -10.55 -14.98
N TYR A 99 14.50 -9.65 -14.91
CA TYR A 99 14.46 -8.37 -15.63
C TYR A 99 14.35 -8.57 -17.13
N VAL A 100 15.14 -9.50 -17.69
CA VAL A 100 15.10 -9.82 -19.13
C VAL A 100 13.74 -10.41 -19.49
N THR A 101 13.24 -11.36 -18.71
CA THR A 101 11.93 -12.00 -18.95
C THR A 101 10.81 -10.96 -18.89
N GLY A 102 10.80 -10.09 -17.88
CA GLY A 102 9.83 -9.01 -17.76
C GLY A 102 9.92 -8.01 -18.91
N GLY A 103 11.14 -7.62 -19.32
CA GLY A 103 11.38 -6.72 -20.46
C GLY A 103 10.88 -7.33 -21.79
N VAL A 104 11.19 -8.59 -22.06
CA VAL A 104 10.66 -9.31 -23.22
C VAL A 104 9.13 -9.42 -23.12
N GLY A 105 8.59 -9.72 -21.94
CA GLY A 105 7.15 -9.75 -21.68
C GLY A 105 6.45 -8.44 -22.03
N ILE A 106 7.02 -7.29 -21.66
CA ILE A 106 6.49 -5.96 -22.01
C ILE A 106 6.45 -5.78 -23.55
N ILE A 107 7.50 -6.15 -24.25
CA ILE A 107 7.55 -6.04 -25.72
C ILE A 107 6.48 -6.94 -26.34
N LEU A 108 6.38 -8.21 -25.90
CA LEU A 108 5.36 -9.14 -26.36
C LEU A 108 3.95 -8.66 -26.07
N PHE A 109 3.71 -8.08 -24.89
CA PHE A 109 2.43 -7.51 -24.51
C PHE A 109 2.04 -6.37 -25.44
N ILE A 110 2.94 -5.41 -25.71
CA ILE A 110 2.68 -4.30 -26.63
C ILE A 110 2.36 -4.82 -28.05
N LEU A 111 3.03 -5.86 -28.50
CA LEU A 111 2.76 -6.47 -29.80
C LEU A 111 1.41 -7.19 -29.82
N ALA A 112 1.06 -7.91 -28.77
CA ALA A 112 -0.23 -8.58 -28.62
C ALA A 112 -1.40 -7.57 -28.62
N GLU A 113 -1.29 -6.50 -27.83
CA GLU A 113 -2.29 -5.44 -27.76
C GLU A 113 -2.49 -4.73 -29.12
N ARG A 114 -1.40 -4.51 -29.87
CA ARG A 114 -1.49 -3.96 -31.23
C ARG A 114 -2.20 -4.90 -32.18
N ALA A 115 -2.01 -6.21 -32.03
CA ALA A 115 -2.65 -7.23 -32.86
C ALA A 115 -4.14 -7.39 -32.53
N ALA A 116 -4.52 -7.35 -31.24
CA ALA A 116 -5.88 -7.52 -30.76
C ALA A 116 -6.80 -6.31 -31.08
N LYS A 117 -6.26 -5.13 -31.33
CA LYS A 117 -6.98 -3.90 -31.70
C LYS A 117 -8.13 -3.55 -30.75
N HIS A 118 -9.39 -3.78 -31.19
CA HIS A 118 -10.60 -3.46 -30.44
C HIS A 118 -10.93 -4.46 -29.33
N GLU A 119 -10.38 -5.64 -29.38
CA GLU A 119 -10.55 -6.72 -28.37
C GLU A 119 -9.37 -6.79 -27.40
N ALA A 120 -8.43 -5.84 -27.47
CA ALA A 120 -7.27 -5.72 -26.62
C ALA A 120 -7.65 -5.60 -25.14
N LEU A 121 -6.92 -6.31 -24.27
CA LEU A 121 -7.11 -6.28 -22.81
C LEU A 121 -6.87 -4.87 -22.26
N LEU A 122 -5.86 -4.18 -22.80
CA LEU A 122 -5.48 -2.82 -22.46
C LEU A 122 -5.29 -2.00 -23.75
N PRO A 123 -6.37 -1.50 -24.37
CA PRO A 123 -6.28 -0.76 -25.63
C PRO A 123 -5.28 0.40 -25.53
N LEU A 124 -4.21 0.35 -26.33
CA LEU A 124 -3.20 1.42 -26.35
C LEU A 124 -3.76 2.77 -26.79
N SER A 125 -4.95 2.77 -27.43
CA SER A 125 -5.71 3.98 -27.77
C SER A 125 -6.06 4.82 -26.57
N LEU A 126 -6.27 4.23 -25.38
CA LEU A 126 -6.57 4.95 -24.15
C LEU A 126 -5.46 5.96 -23.78
N PHE A 127 -4.21 5.59 -24.04
CA PHE A 127 -3.04 6.43 -23.74
C PHE A 127 -2.86 7.61 -24.71
N LYS A 128 -3.64 7.67 -25.81
CA LYS A 128 -3.72 8.87 -26.65
C LYS A 128 -4.41 10.02 -25.92
N SER A 129 -5.28 9.72 -24.96
CA SER A 129 -5.85 10.73 -24.06
C SER A 129 -4.81 11.17 -23.04
N LYS A 130 -4.37 12.43 -23.11
CA LYS A 130 -3.43 13.00 -22.12
C LYS A 130 -3.98 12.93 -20.70
N THR A 131 -5.29 13.11 -20.54
CA THR A 131 -5.95 13.02 -19.21
C THR A 131 -5.89 11.60 -18.67
N PHE A 132 -6.17 10.58 -19.50
CA PHE A 132 -6.07 9.18 -19.10
C PHE A 132 -4.63 8.83 -18.69
N SER A 133 -3.65 9.14 -19.54
CA SER A 133 -2.23 8.85 -19.28
C SER A 133 -1.76 9.50 -17.98
N MET A 134 -2.09 10.78 -17.77
CA MET A 134 -1.72 11.49 -16.53
C MET A 134 -2.43 10.91 -15.31
N ALA A 135 -3.72 10.57 -15.40
CA ALA A 135 -4.47 9.93 -14.31
C ALA A 135 -3.87 8.55 -13.96
N THR A 136 -3.44 7.79 -14.97
CA THR A 136 -2.78 6.49 -14.78
C THR A 136 -1.42 6.64 -14.10
N ILE A 137 -0.58 7.57 -14.56
CA ILE A 137 0.73 7.85 -13.94
C ILE A 137 0.54 8.31 -12.48
N LEU A 138 -0.40 9.22 -12.24
CA LEU A 138 -0.78 9.61 -10.89
C LEU A 138 -1.23 8.40 -10.06
N GLY A 139 -2.03 7.51 -10.66
CA GLY A 139 -2.47 6.27 -10.03
C GLY A 139 -1.31 5.38 -9.58
N VAL A 140 -0.29 5.20 -10.43
CA VAL A 140 0.93 4.44 -10.08
C VAL A 140 1.66 5.09 -8.91
N ILE A 141 1.95 6.40 -8.99
CA ILE A 141 2.71 7.12 -7.94
C ILE A 141 1.95 7.12 -6.62
N VAL A 142 0.64 7.36 -6.67
CA VAL A 142 -0.23 7.29 -5.48
C VAL A 142 -0.29 5.86 -4.93
N GLY A 143 -0.33 4.86 -5.81
CA GLY A 143 -0.24 3.45 -5.41
C GLY A 143 1.05 3.15 -4.65
N VAL A 144 2.20 3.55 -5.19
CA VAL A 144 3.51 3.44 -4.52
C VAL A 144 3.45 4.09 -3.13
N GLY A 145 3.05 5.37 -3.06
CA GLY A 145 3.01 6.09 -1.78
C GLY A 145 2.02 5.49 -0.79
N MET A 146 0.83 5.10 -1.25
CA MET A 146 -0.24 4.54 -0.42
C MET A 146 0.21 3.27 0.30
N PHE A 147 0.67 2.27 -0.45
CA PHE A 147 0.99 0.97 0.13
C PHE A 147 2.28 0.99 0.95
N GLY A 148 3.25 1.84 0.57
CA GLY A 148 4.46 2.04 1.38
C GLY A 148 4.12 2.48 2.80
N GLY A 149 3.27 3.51 2.94
CA GLY A 149 2.84 3.97 4.25
C GLY A 149 1.93 2.98 4.98
N MET A 150 0.98 2.36 4.28
CA MET A 150 0.06 1.40 4.88
C MET A 150 0.75 0.15 5.44
N MET A 151 1.91 -0.25 4.88
CA MET A 151 2.68 -1.38 5.39
C MET A 151 3.64 -0.99 6.51
N THR A 152 4.26 0.19 6.40
CA THR A 152 5.25 0.65 7.38
C THR A 152 4.60 1.05 8.72
N LEU A 153 3.43 1.70 8.68
CA LEU A 153 2.75 2.16 9.89
C LEU A 153 2.41 1.04 10.88
N PRO A 154 1.72 -0.06 10.49
CA PRO A 154 1.45 -1.15 11.43
C PRO A 154 2.70 -1.78 12.02
N LEU A 155 3.79 -1.89 11.24
CA LEU A 155 5.07 -2.40 11.73
C LEU A 155 5.65 -1.49 12.83
N LEU A 156 5.65 -0.17 12.60
CA LEU A 156 6.13 0.78 13.60
C LEU A 156 5.27 0.80 14.86
N LEU A 157 3.94 0.69 14.72
CA LEU A 157 3.04 0.60 15.87
C LEU A 157 3.30 -0.67 16.70
N GLN A 158 3.55 -1.80 16.04
CA GLN A 158 3.85 -3.05 16.72
C GLN A 158 5.25 -3.05 17.34
N ILE A 159 6.27 -2.63 16.60
CA ILE A 159 7.66 -2.73 17.05
C ILE A 159 8.02 -1.59 17.98
N VAL A 160 7.74 -0.34 17.59
CA VAL A 160 8.18 0.84 18.34
C VAL A 160 7.27 1.15 19.52
N MET A 161 5.94 1.00 19.35
CA MET A 161 4.97 1.27 20.41
C MET A 161 4.58 0.01 21.20
N GLY A 162 5.10 -1.16 20.83
CA GLY A 162 4.82 -2.43 21.52
C GLY A 162 3.40 -2.94 21.39
N ALA A 163 2.64 -2.45 20.39
CA ALA A 163 1.26 -2.84 20.18
C ALA A 163 1.17 -4.29 19.66
N THR A 164 0.21 -5.03 20.18
CA THR A 164 -0.15 -6.33 19.59
C THR A 164 -0.74 -6.14 18.18
N PRO A 165 -0.74 -7.18 17.33
CA PRO A 165 -1.35 -7.08 15.99
C PRO A 165 -2.80 -6.57 16.02
N THR A 166 -3.58 -6.98 17.02
CA THR A 166 -4.95 -6.53 17.23
C THR A 166 -5.01 -5.04 17.61
N GLU A 167 -4.19 -4.61 18.55
CA GLU A 167 -4.11 -3.20 18.94
C GLU A 167 -3.64 -2.32 17.77
N ALA A 168 -2.64 -2.76 17.02
CA ALA A 168 -2.17 -2.05 15.83
C ALA A 168 -3.29 -1.88 14.78
N GLY A 169 -4.14 -2.90 14.60
CA GLY A 169 -5.33 -2.81 13.76
C GLY A 169 -6.29 -1.70 14.21
N PHE A 170 -6.58 -1.61 15.51
CA PHE A 170 -7.39 -0.52 16.08
C PHE A 170 -6.69 0.83 16.01
N MET A 171 -5.40 0.88 16.22
CA MET A 171 -4.60 2.10 16.12
C MET A 171 -4.57 2.69 14.70
N MET A 172 -4.91 1.92 13.66
CA MET A 172 -5.06 2.42 12.29
C MET A 172 -6.40 3.14 12.03
N LEU A 173 -7.36 3.09 12.97
CA LEU A 173 -8.68 3.73 12.80
C LEU A 173 -8.64 5.22 12.46
N PRO A 174 -7.75 6.07 13.00
CA PRO A 174 -7.65 7.47 12.61
C PRO A 174 -7.41 7.66 11.12
N MET A 175 -6.55 6.82 10.51
CA MET A 175 -6.28 6.86 9.07
C MET A 175 -7.54 6.47 8.27
N VAL A 176 -8.22 5.41 8.69
CA VAL A 176 -9.45 4.94 8.05
C VAL A 176 -10.57 5.98 8.16
N ALA A 177 -10.73 6.61 9.33
CA ALA A 177 -11.70 7.69 9.54
C ALA A 177 -11.42 8.89 8.63
N GLY A 178 -10.14 9.30 8.51
CA GLY A 178 -9.71 10.32 7.56
C GLY A 178 -10.06 9.96 6.12
N MET A 179 -9.76 8.73 5.70
CA MET A 179 -10.06 8.23 4.35
C MET A 179 -11.57 8.22 4.05
N MET A 180 -12.39 7.74 4.98
CA MET A 180 -13.85 7.74 4.83
C MET A 180 -14.41 9.14 4.72
N THR A 181 -14.03 10.03 5.64
CA THR A 181 -14.47 11.42 5.65
C THR A 181 -14.13 12.12 4.34
N ALA A 182 -12.88 11.98 3.88
CA ALA A 182 -12.42 12.59 2.64
C ALA A 182 -13.14 12.02 1.40
N THR A 183 -13.37 10.71 1.36
CA THR A 183 -14.12 10.07 0.26
C THR A 183 -15.55 10.59 0.19
N ILE A 184 -16.23 10.70 1.32
CA ILE A 184 -17.62 11.18 1.37
C ILE A 184 -17.67 12.66 0.98
N VAL A 185 -16.84 13.49 1.57
CA VAL A 185 -16.82 14.95 1.33
C VAL A 185 -16.44 15.26 -0.12
N SER A 186 -15.34 14.68 -0.62
CA SER A 186 -14.90 14.88 -2.01
C SER A 186 -15.93 14.35 -3.02
N GLY A 187 -16.57 13.22 -2.72
CA GLY A 187 -17.64 12.66 -3.54
C GLY A 187 -18.86 13.55 -3.60
N GLN A 188 -19.34 14.08 -2.48
CA GLN A 188 -20.48 15.00 -2.44
C GLN A 188 -20.19 16.33 -3.14
N ILE A 189 -19.03 16.93 -2.92
CA ILE A 189 -18.64 18.16 -3.59
C ILE A 189 -18.53 17.94 -5.10
N THR A 190 -17.87 16.85 -5.51
CA THR A 190 -17.71 16.50 -6.93
C THR A 190 -19.04 16.24 -7.60
N SER A 191 -19.97 15.53 -6.97
CA SER A 191 -21.30 15.25 -7.54
C SER A 191 -22.16 16.51 -7.71
N ARG A 192 -22.03 17.49 -6.80
CA ARG A 192 -22.77 18.76 -6.85
C ARG A 192 -22.15 19.79 -7.79
N THR A 193 -20.82 19.84 -7.88
CA THR A 193 -20.11 20.91 -8.60
C THR A 193 -19.55 20.48 -9.95
N GLY A 194 -19.42 19.17 -10.20
CA GLY A 194 -18.72 18.62 -11.37
C GLY A 194 -17.20 18.81 -11.34
N LYS A 195 -16.68 19.48 -10.31
CA LYS A 195 -15.25 19.88 -10.22
C LYS A 195 -14.49 18.88 -9.35
N TYR A 196 -13.72 18.00 -9.97
CA TYR A 196 -12.91 17.01 -9.26
C TYR A 196 -11.40 17.31 -9.29
N LYS A 197 -10.96 18.24 -10.17
CA LYS A 197 -9.53 18.58 -10.29
C LYS A 197 -8.91 19.05 -8.97
N MET A 198 -9.65 19.81 -8.17
CA MET A 198 -9.14 20.30 -6.89
C MET A 198 -8.68 19.14 -5.98
N PHE A 199 -9.42 18.03 -5.96
CA PHE A 199 -9.11 16.87 -5.14
C PHE A 199 -7.92 16.06 -5.68
N MET A 200 -7.66 16.12 -6.99
CA MET A 200 -6.44 15.54 -7.58
C MET A 200 -5.17 16.26 -7.11
N VAL A 201 -5.26 17.54 -6.69
CA VAL A 201 -4.14 18.32 -6.16
C VAL A 201 -4.11 18.28 -4.62
N ILE A 202 -5.26 18.51 -3.96
CA ILE A 202 -5.35 18.51 -2.49
C ILE A 202 -5.02 17.13 -1.92
N GLY A 203 -5.49 16.05 -2.57
CA GLY A 203 -5.25 14.69 -2.10
C GLY A 203 -3.78 14.34 -1.96
N PRO A 204 -2.95 14.44 -3.02
CA PRO A 204 -1.52 14.20 -2.88
C PRO A 204 -0.83 15.19 -1.94
N SER A 205 -1.31 16.45 -1.84
CA SER A 205 -0.76 17.43 -0.92
C SER A 205 -0.96 17.03 0.54
N LEU A 206 -2.16 16.59 0.90
CA LEU A 206 -2.43 16.08 2.26
C LEU A 206 -1.66 14.80 2.55
N LEU A 207 -1.55 13.92 1.57
CA LEU A 207 -0.76 12.68 1.69
C LEU A 207 0.72 12.99 1.93
N ALA A 208 1.31 13.92 1.15
CA ALA A 208 2.69 14.35 1.32
C ALA A 208 2.92 15.05 2.66
N LEU A 209 1.99 15.90 3.09
CA LEU A 209 2.03 16.53 4.41
C LEU A 209 1.95 15.52 5.55
N GLY A 210 1.12 14.47 5.41
CA GLY A 210 1.04 13.40 6.38
C GLY A 210 2.36 12.64 6.51
N TYR A 211 3.00 12.31 5.39
CA TYR A 211 4.33 11.70 5.40
C TYR A 211 5.40 12.63 5.96
N LEU A 212 5.41 13.90 5.56
CA LEU A 212 6.35 14.89 6.10
C LEU A 212 6.16 15.05 7.62
N TYR A 213 4.93 15.06 8.10
CA TYR A 213 4.65 15.10 9.55
C TYR A 213 5.21 13.85 10.25
N LEU A 214 5.04 12.66 9.65
CA LEU A 214 5.57 11.42 10.21
C LEU A 214 7.11 11.31 10.16
N THR A 215 7.83 12.21 9.48
CA THR A 215 9.29 12.28 9.62
C THR A 215 9.73 12.74 11.01
N SER A 216 8.83 13.32 11.81
CA SER A 216 9.08 13.62 13.22
C SER A 216 8.85 12.43 14.17
N PHE A 217 8.49 11.25 13.63
CA PHE A 217 8.27 10.04 14.42
C PHE A 217 9.57 9.58 15.08
N SER A 218 9.49 9.19 16.34
CA SER A 218 10.61 8.71 17.15
C SER A 218 10.17 7.59 18.08
N ALA A 219 11.09 6.94 18.74
CA ALA A 219 10.77 5.93 19.75
C ALA A 219 9.96 6.48 20.96
N ASP A 220 9.92 7.80 21.14
CA ASP A 220 9.18 8.47 22.21
C ASP A 220 7.86 9.09 21.73
N THR A 221 7.53 8.89 20.43
CA THR A 221 6.29 9.43 19.85
C THR A 221 5.07 8.80 20.51
N GLN A 222 4.17 9.64 21.00
CA GLN A 222 2.91 9.18 21.57
C GLN A 222 1.89 8.88 20.46
N TYR A 223 0.98 7.95 20.71
CA TYR A 223 -0.02 7.51 19.73
C TYR A 223 -0.84 8.67 19.11
N TRP A 224 -1.24 9.67 19.92
CA TRP A 224 -2.01 10.80 19.39
C TRP A 224 -1.23 11.62 18.36
N GLN A 225 0.09 11.71 18.50
CA GLN A 225 0.96 12.39 17.53
C GLN A 225 1.01 11.59 16.21
N ALA A 226 1.22 10.28 16.29
CA ALA A 226 1.16 9.42 15.11
C ALA A 226 -0.22 9.47 14.42
N SER A 227 -1.31 9.57 15.20
CA SER A 227 -2.68 9.67 14.69
C SER A 227 -2.92 10.91 13.82
N ILE A 228 -2.26 12.04 14.09
CA ILE A 228 -2.35 13.24 13.23
C ILE A 228 -1.81 12.93 11.83
N GLY A 229 -0.64 12.32 11.75
CA GLY A 229 -0.07 11.89 10.46
C GLY A 229 -0.95 10.88 9.73
N MET A 230 -1.51 9.91 10.46
CA MET A 230 -2.44 8.93 9.92
C MET A 230 -3.72 9.57 9.36
N ILE A 231 -4.30 10.55 10.05
CA ILE A 231 -5.47 11.28 9.56
C ILE A 231 -5.15 12.03 8.28
N LEU A 232 -4.01 12.72 8.20
CA LEU A 232 -3.58 13.45 7.00
C LEU A 232 -3.40 12.49 5.81
N ILE A 233 -2.74 11.35 6.02
CA ILE A 233 -2.58 10.30 5.02
C ILE A 233 -3.95 9.80 4.57
N GLY A 234 -4.83 9.48 5.51
CA GLY A 234 -6.20 9.02 5.22
C GLY A 234 -6.99 10.03 4.41
N LEU A 235 -6.99 11.30 4.80
CA LEU A 235 -7.64 12.40 4.07
C LEU A 235 -7.12 12.50 2.63
N GLY A 236 -5.82 12.38 2.42
CA GLY A 236 -5.21 12.37 1.10
C GLY A 236 -5.68 11.20 0.25
N LEU A 237 -5.59 9.99 0.78
CA LEU A 237 -5.97 8.75 0.09
C LEU A 237 -7.44 8.69 -0.28
N GLY A 238 -8.34 9.08 0.65
CA GLY A 238 -9.78 9.06 0.43
C GLY A 238 -10.22 9.92 -0.76
N GLN A 239 -9.59 11.08 -0.94
CA GLN A 239 -9.87 11.94 -2.10
C GLN A 239 -9.33 11.35 -3.40
N LEU A 240 -8.13 10.78 -3.39
CA LEU A 240 -7.45 10.27 -4.57
C LEU A 240 -8.11 9.03 -5.16
N MET A 241 -8.55 8.11 -4.32
CA MET A 241 -9.17 6.85 -4.75
C MET A 241 -10.32 7.08 -5.74
N GLN A 242 -11.21 8.02 -5.42
CA GLN A 242 -12.38 8.32 -6.23
C GLN A 242 -12.04 9.23 -7.42
N THR A 243 -11.25 10.27 -7.19
CA THR A 243 -11.01 11.29 -8.23
C THR A 243 -10.14 10.78 -9.38
N LEU A 244 -9.16 9.90 -9.11
CA LEU A 244 -8.35 9.30 -10.18
C LEU A 244 -9.19 8.35 -11.04
N THR A 245 -10.06 7.57 -10.42
CA THR A 245 -11.01 6.70 -11.16
C THR A 245 -11.94 7.52 -12.02
N LEU A 246 -12.52 8.60 -11.47
CA LEU A 246 -13.37 9.52 -12.24
C LEU A 246 -12.63 10.18 -13.40
N ALA A 247 -11.38 10.60 -13.18
CA ALA A 247 -10.56 11.20 -14.23
C ALA A 247 -10.32 10.24 -15.39
N ALA A 248 -10.00 8.97 -15.08
CA ALA A 248 -9.84 7.92 -16.09
C ALA A 248 -11.14 7.66 -16.85
N GLN A 249 -12.27 7.49 -16.15
CA GLN A 249 -13.58 7.25 -16.75
C GLN A 249 -14.05 8.42 -17.61
N ASN A 250 -13.85 9.66 -17.17
CA ASN A 250 -14.32 10.86 -17.87
C ASN A 250 -13.45 11.22 -19.09
N SER A 251 -12.31 10.58 -19.26
CA SER A 251 -11.35 10.84 -20.34
C SER A 251 -11.54 9.97 -21.60
N VAL A 252 -12.46 9.00 -21.54
CA VAL A 252 -12.69 8.00 -22.60
C VAL A 252 -14.18 7.94 -22.99
N PRO A 253 -14.54 7.42 -24.18
CA PRO A 253 -15.94 7.21 -24.57
C PRO A 253 -16.69 6.30 -23.58
N ALA A 254 -18.02 6.43 -23.54
CA ALA A 254 -18.87 5.65 -22.62
C ALA A 254 -18.71 4.13 -22.79
N SER A 255 -18.47 3.66 -24.01
CA SER A 255 -18.21 2.25 -24.32
C SER A 255 -16.91 1.70 -23.73
N GLU A 256 -15.94 2.57 -23.44
CA GLU A 256 -14.61 2.19 -22.94
C GLU A 256 -14.43 2.44 -21.43
N VAL A 257 -15.45 2.94 -20.73
CA VAL A 257 -15.38 3.28 -19.28
C VAL A 257 -14.97 2.07 -18.42
N GLY A 258 -15.49 0.87 -18.76
CA GLY A 258 -15.13 -0.36 -18.03
C GLY A 258 -13.65 -0.68 -18.16
N VAL A 259 -13.11 -0.66 -19.37
CA VAL A 259 -11.70 -0.95 -19.64
C VAL A 259 -10.79 0.13 -19.06
N ALA A 260 -11.18 1.41 -19.16
CA ALA A 260 -10.41 2.51 -18.55
C ALA A 260 -10.34 2.39 -17.02
N THR A 261 -11.46 1.97 -16.39
CA THR A 261 -11.50 1.76 -14.93
C THR A 261 -10.61 0.60 -14.51
N ALA A 262 -10.70 -0.54 -15.23
CA ALA A 262 -9.88 -1.71 -14.98
C ALA A 262 -8.39 -1.38 -15.16
N SER A 263 -8.02 -0.69 -16.24
CA SER A 263 -6.66 -0.26 -16.53
C SER A 263 -6.10 0.67 -15.45
N ALA A 264 -6.83 1.71 -15.07
CA ALA A 264 -6.40 2.64 -14.01
C ALA A 264 -6.22 1.92 -12.66
N THR A 265 -7.11 0.96 -12.35
CA THR A 265 -7.01 0.16 -11.14
C THR A 265 -5.80 -0.76 -11.19
N PHE A 266 -5.57 -1.43 -12.31
CA PHE A 266 -4.42 -2.30 -12.53
C PHE A 266 -3.09 -1.56 -12.32
N PHE A 267 -2.90 -0.40 -12.97
CA PHE A 267 -1.66 0.38 -12.82
C PHE A 267 -1.46 0.88 -11.39
N ARG A 268 -2.53 1.30 -10.72
CA ARG A 268 -2.47 1.70 -9.31
C ARG A 268 -2.06 0.54 -8.41
N GLN A 269 -2.60 -0.66 -8.62
CA GLN A 269 -2.25 -1.86 -7.86
C GLN A 269 -0.80 -2.29 -8.14
N MET A 270 -0.35 -2.22 -9.39
CA MET A 270 1.07 -2.45 -9.72
C MET A 270 1.98 -1.46 -8.98
N GLY A 271 1.63 -0.16 -9.01
CA GLY A 271 2.34 0.84 -8.22
C GLY A 271 2.37 0.47 -6.74
N GLY A 272 1.24 0.00 -6.21
CA GLY A 272 1.12 -0.46 -4.83
C GLY A 272 2.05 -1.63 -4.49
N THR A 273 2.07 -2.67 -5.29
CA THR A 273 2.95 -3.83 -5.09
C THR A 273 4.42 -3.44 -5.16
N LEU A 274 4.81 -2.64 -6.15
CA LEU A 274 6.16 -2.09 -6.23
C LEU A 274 6.50 -1.22 -5.01
N GLY A 275 5.54 -0.41 -4.56
CA GLY A 275 5.69 0.42 -3.37
C GLY A 275 5.97 -0.41 -2.11
N VAL A 276 5.19 -1.48 -1.87
CA VAL A 276 5.43 -2.40 -0.75
C VAL A 276 6.85 -2.95 -0.80
N ALA A 277 7.25 -3.53 -1.94
CA ALA A 277 8.56 -4.15 -2.09
C ALA A 277 9.70 -3.15 -1.85
N VAL A 278 9.62 -1.97 -2.47
CA VAL A 278 10.64 -0.93 -2.35
C VAL A 278 10.72 -0.40 -0.92
N PHE A 279 9.59 -0.06 -0.29
CA PHE A 279 9.61 0.53 1.05
C PHE A 279 9.99 -0.46 2.14
N ILE A 280 9.57 -1.73 2.04
CA ILE A 280 10.03 -2.79 2.93
C ILE A 280 11.53 -3.00 2.77
N SER A 281 12.05 -3.03 1.54
CA SER A 281 13.49 -3.13 1.29
C SER A 281 14.25 -1.94 1.88
N ILE A 282 13.76 -0.71 1.70
CA ILE A 282 14.35 0.50 2.28
C ILE A 282 14.34 0.42 3.80
N LEU A 283 13.21 0.04 4.41
CA LEU A 283 13.09 -0.08 5.86
C LEU A 283 14.16 -1.01 6.42
N PHE A 284 14.20 -2.25 5.92
CA PHE A 284 15.11 -3.26 6.45
C PHE A 284 16.58 -3.02 6.09
N ASN A 285 16.89 -2.43 4.94
CA ASN A 285 18.27 -2.05 4.60
C ASN A 285 18.78 -0.94 5.53
N ASN A 286 17.94 0.07 5.83
CA ASN A 286 18.31 1.13 6.75
C ASN A 286 18.53 0.63 8.19
N LEU A 287 17.88 -0.47 8.60
CA LEU A 287 18.10 -1.02 9.94
C LEU A 287 19.57 -1.43 10.18
N ALA A 288 20.28 -1.85 9.13
CA ALA A 288 21.71 -2.19 9.23
C ALA A 288 22.57 -0.98 9.64
N ASP A 289 22.14 0.23 9.34
CA ASP A 289 22.84 1.46 9.69
C ASP A 289 22.23 2.14 10.92
N THR A 290 20.90 2.20 11.02
CA THR A 290 20.21 2.93 12.09
C THR A 290 20.31 2.25 13.45
N ILE A 291 20.29 0.91 13.52
CA ILE A 291 20.45 0.20 14.79
C ILE A 291 21.86 0.43 15.38
N PRO A 292 22.98 0.21 14.64
CA PRO A 292 24.30 0.54 15.16
C PRO A 292 24.47 2.02 15.53
N ALA A 293 23.86 2.93 14.78
CA ALA A 293 23.86 4.35 15.09
C ALA A 293 23.10 4.63 16.40
N ALA A 294 21.95 3.99 16.61
CA ALA A 294 21.19 4.10 17.85
C ALA A 294 21.98 3.65 19.08
N PHE A 295 22.77 2.59 18.98
CA PHE A 295 23.68 2.15 20.06
C PHE A 295 24.73 3.20 20.45
N LYS A 296 25.10 4.11 19.54
CA LYS A 296 26.08 5.18 19.80
C LYS A 296 25.45 6.42 20.44
N ARG A 297 24.13 6.53 20.51
CA ARG A 297 23.44 7.68 21.12
C ARG A 297 23.67 7.71 22.63
N ALA A 298 23.90 8.88 23.18
CA ALA A 298 24.25 9.06 24.59
C ALA A 298 23.13 8.60 25.55
N ASP A 299 21.88 8.89 25.21
CA ASP A 299 20.70 8.46 25.97
C ASP A 299 20.55 6.93 26.00
N VAL A 300 20.75 6.28 24.88
CA VAL A 300 20.70 4.81 24.74
C VAL A 300 21.83 4.16 25.51
N GLN A 301 23.05 4.69 25.40
CA GLN A 301 24.20 4.17 26.15
C GLN A 301 24.05 4.31 27.66
N ALA A 302 23.48 5.42 28.12
CA ALA A 302 23.24 5.63 29.55
C ALA A 302 22.21 4.59 30.06
N GLY A 303 21.12 4.36 29.33
CA GLY A 303 20.14 3.33 29.66
C GLY A 303 20.72 1.93 29.67
N LEU A 304 21.54 1.58 28.66
CA LEU A 304 22.18 0.28 28.52
C LEU A 304 23.18 0.02 29.67
N LYS A 305 24.01 1.03 30.02
CA LYS A 305 24.93 0.94 31.15
C LYS A 305 24.19 0.77 32.48
N ALA A 306 23.04 1.41 32.64
CA ALA A 306 22.21 1.25 33.84
C ALA A 306 21.60 -0.17 33.90
N ALA A 307 21.10 -0.68 32.78
CA ALA A 307 20.54 -2.04 32.67
C ALA A 307 21.60 -3.12 32.99
N LEU A 308 22.83 -2.98 32.50
CA LEU A 308 23.93 -3.91 32.74
C LEU A 308 24.46 -3.89 34.18
N LYS A 309 24.09 -2.90 34.99
CA LYS A 309 24.40 -2.86 36.44
C LYS A 309 23.25 -3.34 37.31
N ASP A 310 22.09 -3.60 36.74
CA ASP A 310 20.89 -4.00 37.47
C ASP A 310 20.83 -5.53 37.61
N PRO A 311 20.95 -6.10 38.81
CA PRO A 311 20.90 -7.54 39.01
C PRO A 311 19.61 -8.19 38.55
N LYS A 312 18.48 -7.47 38.58
CA LYS A 312 17.17 -7.96 38.09
C LYS A 312 17.18 -8.17 36.58
N VAL A 313 17.82 -7.27 35.84
CA VAL A 313 17.95 -7.38 34.38
C VAL A 313 18.88 -8.52 34.01
N LEU A 314 19.96 -8.69 34.72
CA LEU A 314 20.95 -9.74 34.46
C LEU A 314 20.45 -11.14 34.79
N SER A 315 19.51 -11.28 35.73
CA SER A 315 18.94 -12.56 36.14
C SER A 315 17.67 -12.94 35.38
N ASP A 316 17.11 -12.05 34.59
CA ASP A 316 15.90 -12.33 33.82
C ASP A 316 16.20 -13.22 32.60
N PRO A 317 15.58 -14.43 32.52
CA PRO A 317 15.80 -15.33 31.39
C PRO A 317 15.50 -14.72 30.02
N ASN A 318 14.55 -13.78 29.95
CA ASN A 318 14.17 -13.11 28.69
C ASN A 318 15.33 -12.26 28.14
N ASN A 319 16.19 -11.73 29.01
CA ASN A 319 17.33 -10.90 28.61
C ASN A 319 18.58 -11.72 28.28
N ALA A 320 18.61 -13.01 28.65
CA ALA A 320 19.82 -13.84 28.62
C ALA A 320 20.43 -13.95 27.22
N GLU A 321 19.60 -14.10 26.20
CA GLU A 321 20.05 -14.22 24.80
C GLU A 321 20.65 -12.90 24.29
N PHE A 322 20.00 -11.78 24.59
CA PHE A 322 20.50 -10.46 24.24
C PHE A 322 21.85 -10.17 24.92
N LEU A 323 21.95 -10.46 26.21
CA LEU A 323 23.17 -10.25 26.98
C LEU A 323 24.33 -11.10 26.44
N LYS A 324 24.07 -12.35 26.05
CA LYS A 324 25.08 -13.21 25.38
C LYS A 324 25.53 -12.63 24.05
N GLY A 325 24.58 -12.15 23.23
CA GLY A 325 24.86 -11.50 21.95
C GLY A 325 25.72 -10.24 22.10
N LEU A 326 25.43 -9.44 23.13
CA LEU A 326 26.19 -8.24 23.47
C LEU A 326 27.64 -8.58 23.93
N GLN A 327 27.80 -9.61 24.75
CA GLN A 327 29.11 -10.07 25.25
C GLN A 327 29.96 -10.67 24.13
N SER A 328 29.37 -11.41 23.22
CA SER A 328 30.06 -12.04 22.08
C SER A 328 30.39 -11.09 20.95
N GLY A 329 29.89 -9.84 21.00
CA GLY A 329 29.98 -8.87 19.88
C GLY A 329 29.18 -9.25 18.63
N ASN A 330 28.37 -10.31 18.72
CA ASN A 330 27.59 -10.82 17.58
C ASN A 330 26.21 -10.16 17.47
N MET A 331 26.21 -8.83 17.36
CA MET A 331 24.98 -8.04 17.18
C MET A 331 24.31 -8.30 15.84
N GLY A 332 25.07 -8.79 14.84
CA GLY A 332 24.53 -9.16 13.53
C GLY A 332 23.53 -10.32 13.59
N ALA A 333 23.75 -11.29 14.46
CA ALA A 333 22.80 -12.39 14.65
C ALA A 333 21.49 -11.92 15.30
N LEU A 334 21.56 -10.97 16.22
CA LEU A 334 20.37 -10.35 16.82
C LEU A 334 19.61 -9.48 15.81
N ALA A 335 20.33 -8.71 14.98
CA ALA A 335 19.72 -7.96 13.88
C ALA A 335 19.06 -8.89 12.84
N GLY A 336 19.66 -10.06 12.56
CA GLY A 336 19.08 -11.07 11.69
C GLY A 336 17.75 -11.65 12.22
N LYS A 337 17.60 -11.82 13.54
CA LYS A 337 16.35 -12.25 14.17
C LYS A 337 15.22 -11.25 13.99
N LEU A 338 15.52 -9.96 13.97
CA LEU A 338 14.51 -8.91 13.75
C LEU A 338 13.80 -9.03 12.39
N ASN A 339 14.46 -9.64 11.42
CA ASN A 339 13.86 -9.88 10.10
C ASN A 339 12.84 -11.02 10.12
N THR A 340 12.93 -11.93 11.09
CA THR A 340 12.07 -13.13 11.19
C THR A 340 11.04 -13.03 12.30
N ASP A 341 11.43 -12.50 13.45
CA ASP A 341 10.53 -12.35 14.60
C ASP A 341 11.03 -11.19 15.49
N SER A 342 10.26 -10.13 15.54
CA SER A 342 10.52 -8.96 16.40
C SER A 342 9.82 -9.04 17.75
N SER A 343 9.02 -10.08 18.01
CA SER A 343 8.20 -10.19 19.23
C SER A 343 9.06 -10.31 20.50
N PHE A 344 10.30 -10.80 20.40
CA PHE A 344 11.22 -10.87 21.54
C PHE A 344 11.53 -9.48 22.14
N LEU A 345 11.44 -8.40 21.36
CA LEU A 345 11.66 -7.04 21.86
C LEU A 345 10.65 -6.66 22.95
N ASN A 346 9.44 -7.19 22.88
CA ASN A 346 8.36 -6.91 23.85
C ASN A 346 8.60 -7.60 25.21
N HIS A 347 9.52 -8.57 25.25
CA HIS A 347 9.87 -9.32 26.46
C HIS A 347 11.21 -8.86 27.06
N LEU A 348 11.98 -8.04 26.35
CA LEU A 348 13.24 -7.48 26.86
C LEU A 348 12.97 -6.34 27.86
N ASP A 349 13.92 -6.13 28.77
CA ASP A 349 13.94 -4.88 29.56
C ASP A 349 13.90 -3.67 28.61
N PRO A 350 13.03 -2.67 28.87
CA PRO A 350 12.88 -1.52 27.99
C PRO A 350 14.19 -0.79 27.64
N ARG A 351 15.17 -0.79 28.57
CA ARG A 351 16.48 -0.18 28.36
C ARG A 351 17.34 -0.98 27.38
N LEU A 352 17.17 -2.31 27.33
CA LEU A 352 17.85 -3.20 26.39
C LEU A 352 17.18 -3.18 25.01
N ALA A 353 15.86 -3.05 24.95
CA ALA A 353 15.11 -2.92 23.69
C ALA A 353 15.31 -1.55 23.01
N ARG A 354 15.59 -0.50 23.78
CA ARG A 354 15.68 0.90 23.33
C ARG A 354 16.49 1.12 22.05
N PRO A 355 17.71 0.56 21.86
CA PRO A 355 18.48 0.74 20.62
C PRO A 355 17.74 0.28 19.37
N PHE A 356 16.99 -0.83 19.48
CA PHE A 356 16.21 -1.36 18.37
C PHE A 356 15.00 -0.49 18.08
N LEU A 357 14.27 -0.07 19.11
CA LEU A 357 13.10 0.81 18.95
C LEU A 357 13.49 2.14 18.28
N VAL A 358 14.62 2.73 18.68
CA VAL A 358 15.18 3.94 18.06
C VAL A 358 15.60 3.66 16.63
N GLY A 359 16.32 2.56 16.37
CA GLY A 359 16.76 2.18 15.03
C GLY A 359 15.58 1.94 14.07
N PHE A 360 14.51 1.29 14.53
CA PHE A 360 13.30 1.08 13.74
C PHE A 360 12.55 2.40 13.48
N ALA A 361 12.44 3.27 14.48
CA ALA A 361 11.83 4.59 14.30
C ALA A 361 12.59 5.41 13.24
N ASP A 362 13.92 5.49 13.33
CA ASP A 362 14.77 6.22 12.40
C ASP A 362 14.71 5.64 10.97
N ALA A 363 14.67 4.30 10.85
CA ALA A 363 14.47 3.64 9.55
C ALA A 363 13.08 3.96 8.96
N GLY A 364 12.03 3.97 9.79
CA GLY A 364 10.68 4.36 9.41
C GLY A 364 10.58 5.81 8.95
N VAL A 365 11.29 6.72 9.62
CA VAL A 365 11.40 8.14 9.20
C VAL A 365 11.95 8.25 7.78
N THR A 366 12.98 7.48 7.45
CA THR A 366 13.53 7.45 6.10
C THR A 366 12.50 6.99 5.07
N VAL A 367 11.72 5.96 5.38
CA VAL A 367 10.61 5.50 4.51
C VAL A 367 9.58 6.60 4.31
N PHE A 368 9.16 7.28 5.36
CA PHE A 368 8.20 8.38 5.25
C PHE A 368 8.74 9.56 4.44
N ALA A 369 10.01 9.91 4.61
CA ALA A 369 10.64 10.96 3.82
C ALA A 369 10.63 10.64 2.32
N ILE A 370 11.01 9.41 1.95
CA ILE A 370 11.02 8.96 0.55
C ILE A 370 9.59 8.87 0.01
N ALA A 371 8.64 8.31 0.77
CA ALA A 371 7.22 8.25 0.39
C ALA A 371 6.66 9.65 0.15
N GLY A 372 6.96 10.60 1.03
CA GLY A 372 6.58 12.00 0.88
C GLY A 372 7.16 12.63 -0.39
N ALA A 373 8.44 12.38 -0.70
CA ALA A 373 9.09 12.86 -1.91
C ALA A 373 8.45 12.27 -3.18
N VAL A 374 8.16 10.97 -3.19
CA VAL A 374 7.46 10.30 -4.30
C VAL A 374 6.08 10.91 -4.51
N VAL A 375 5.32 11.13 -3.45
CA VAL A 375 3.99 11.74 -3.54
C VAL A 375 4.07 13.22 -3.93
N ALA A 376 5.13 13.94 -3.55
CA ALA A 376 5.33 15.32 -3.99
C ALA A 376 5.44 15.42 -5.53
N VAL A 377 6.02 14.43 -6.19
CA VAL A 377 6.01 14.35 -7.68
C VAL A 377 4.56 14.25 -8.20
N ALA A 378 3.69 13.51 -7.50
CA ALA A 378 2.27 13.44 -7.88
C ALA A 378 1.58 14.81 -7.83
N ILE A 379 1.93 15.68 -6.88
CA ILE A 379 1.38 17.05 -6.78
C ILE A 379 1.71 17.82 -8.06
N VAL A 380 2.97 17.78 -8.47
CA VAL A 380 3.44 18.48 -9.70
C VAL A 380 2.64 17.98 -10.92
N ILE A 381 2.54 16.66 -11.08
CA ILE A 381 1.80 16.08 -12.21
C ILE A 381 0.31 16.45 -12.14
N ALA A 382 -0.31 16.43 -10.96
CA ALA A 382 -1.71 16.77 -10.77
C ALA A 382 -2.03 18.23 -11.15
N ILE A 383 -1.14 19.18 -10.84
CA ILE A 383 -1.30 20.59 -11.22
C ILE A 383 -1.37 20.72 -12.75
N PHE A 384 -0.50 20.04 -13.49
CA PHE A 384 -0.43 20.10 -14.94
C PHE A 384 -1.49 19.21 -15.64
N THR A 385 -2.16 18.28 -14.91
CA THR A 385 -3.18 17.43 -15.48
C THR A 385 -4.44 18.26 -15.81
N LYS A 386 -4.88 18.21 -17.08
CA LYS A 386 -6.15 18.77 -17.48
C LYS A 386 -7.27 17.81 -17.05
N ALA A 387 -8.21 18.30 -16.26
CA ALA A 387 -9.38 17.56 -15.83
C ALA A 387 -10.62 18.19 -16.48
N PRO A 388 -11.16 17.60 -17.57
CA PRO A 388 -12.38 18.08 -18.19
C PRO A 388 -13.55 18.00 -17.22
N ALA A 389 -14.55 18.87 -17.36
CA ALA A 389 -15.76 18.83 -16.53
C ALA A 389 -16.43 17.44 -16.66
N LEU A 390 -17.10 17.02 -15.59
CA LEU A 390 -17.84 15.75 -15.63
C LEU A 390 -18.92 15.80 -16.71
N ARG A 391 -19.10 14.67 -17.37
CA ARG A 391 -20.18 14.50 -18.34
C ARG A 391 -21.52 14.67 -17.65
N THR A 392 -22.39 15.46 -18.25
CA THR A 392 -23.74 15.70 -17.74
C THR A 392 -24.75 14.67 -18.26
N LYS A 393 -24.42 13.97 -19.37
CA LYS A 393 -25.25 12.90 -19.93
C LYS A 393 -24.77 11.53 -19.45
N SER A 394 -25.70 10.64 -19.12
CA SER A 394 -25.38 9.26 -18.80
C SER A 394 -24.91 8.49 -20.05
N ALA A 395 -24.12 7.42 -19.87
CA ALA A 395 -23.69 6.55 -20.98
C ALA A 395 -24.86 6.03 -21.81
N VAL A 396 -26.00 5.77 -21.17
CA VAL A 396 -27.25 5.33 -21.84
C VAL A 396 -27.83 6.45 -22.70
N GLN A 397 -27.81 7.70 -22.23
CA GLN A 397 -28.30 8.86 -22.99
C GLN A 397 -27.37 9.20 -24.16
N GLU A 398 -26.06 9.04 -24.01
CA GLU A 398 -25.13 9.22 -25.13
C GLU A 398 -25.28 8.12 -26.19
N ALA A 399 -25.45 6.86 -25.78
CA ALA A 399 -25.70 5.74 -26.68
C ALA A 399 -27.05 5.89 -27.42
N ALA A 400 -28.09 6.35 -26.74
CA ALA A 400 -29.40 6.64 -27.37
C ALA A 400 -29.30 7.79 -28.36
N ALA A 401 -28.54 8.84 -28.07
CA ALA A 401 -28.31 9.96 -28.97
C ALA A 401 -27.48 9.56 -30.21
N ALA A 402 -26.51 8.67 -30.06
CA ALA A 402 -25.68 8.15 -31.16
C ALA A 402 -26.45 7.22 -32.10
N ASN A 403 -27.47 6.51 -31.60
CA ASN A 403 -28.35 5.64 -32.41
C ASN A 403 -29.53 6.41 -33.07
N ALA A 404 -29.72 7.68 -32.75
CA ALA A 404 -30.77 8.53 -33.32
C ALA A 404 -30.29 9.35 -34.54
N HIS A 405 -29.01 9.25 -34.89
CA HIS A 405 -28.39 9.77 -36.09
C HIS A 405 -27.94 8.63 -37.01
#